data_5c029056ec698c825c30787dcd55fffb
#
_entry.id   5c029056ec698c825c30787dcd55fffb
#
_cell.length_a   1.000
_cell.length_b   1.000
_cell.length_c   1.000
_cell.angle_alpha   90.00
_cell.angle_beta   90.00
_cell.angle_gamma   90.00
#
_symmetry.space_group_name_H-M   'P 1'
#
loop_
_entity.id
_entity.type
_entity.pdbx_description
1 polymer ?
#
loop_
_entity_poly.entity_id
_entity_poly.type
_entity_poly.pdbx_seq_one_letter_code
_entity_poly.pdbx_strand_id
1 'polypeptide(L)'
;MTRRADGRWQEAVVINGKRKYFYGSSKAEVLRKIRVYQDEEKAGKLFPAVAREWWNKHEPTLSPNTQRGYVAALKRAEEHFAKTDIADIRPVDISRFLSKMISTNHMAEKTAKTQLLVVNLLLRYATESGYIDTNPAADLRVPKNLKKKKRDMASHDDLAIIKNSFHIHFGLYAYFILCTGLRRSEALALQWKDIDLKKRMLSVNKAIYYIGNTPKLKEPKTEAGKRTVPIINALIPYLNPGKPDEFVFASPENPREPLHKHTYERFWNEYCQESGIKCTPHQIRHAYVTMLWEAGIEPEIAMRLTGHAQISTMRDIYTHIRDSKLAESREKLHDIPLPS
;
A
#
# COMPACT_ATOMS: atom_id res chain seq x y z
N MET A 1 -18.51 -6.98 52.70
CA MET A 1 -19.34 -8.18 52.47
C MET A 1 -20.42 -8.28 53.55
N THR A 2 -21.65 -8.39 53.12
CA THR A 2 -22.81 -8.54 54.01
C THR A 2 -23.54 -9.85 53.72
N ARG A 3 -24.16 -10.46 54.75
CA ARG A 3 -25.01 -11.66 54.59
C ARG A 3 -26.45 -11.20 54.46
N ARG A 4 -27.12 -11.64 53.39
CA ARG A 4 -28.52 -11.30 53.12
C ARG A 4 -29.46 -12.17 53.92
N ALA A 5 -30.73 -11.76 54.04
CA ALA A 5 -31.78 -12.54 54.70
C ALA A 5 -32.01 -13.92 54.03
N ASP A 6 -31.71 -14.06 52.74
CA ASP A 6 -31.77 -15.30 51.97
C ASP A 6 -30.55 -16.24 52.18
N GLY A 7 -29.66 -15.89 53.12
CA GLY A 7 -28.49 -16.68 53.49
C GLY A 7 -27.27 -16.49 52.58
N ARG A 8 -27.41 -15.82 51.44
CA ARG A 8 -26.29 -15.55 50.49
C ARG A 8 -25.41 -14.41 50.98
N TRP A 9 -24.11 -14.47 50.59
CA TRP A 9 -23.16 -13.38 50.78
C TRP A 9 -23.23 -12.42 49.60
N GLN A 10 -23.11 -11.13 49.90
CA GLN A 10 -23.12 -10.05 48.90
C GLN A 10 -21.93 -9.11 49.13
N GLU A 11 -21.33 -8.65 48.01
CA GLU A 11 -20.34 -7.58 47.98
C GLU A 11 -20.65 -6.64 46.82
N ALA A 12 -20.43 -5.34 47.05
CA ALA A 12 -20.55 -4.34 46.02
C ALA A 12 -19.15 -3.80 45.67
N VAL A 13 -18.80 -3.81 44.41
CA VAL A 13 -17.55 -3.26 43.90
C VAL A 13 -17.87 -2.15 42.90
N VAL A 14 -17.16 -1.03 42.99
CA VAL A 14 -17.26 0.05 41.99
C VAL A 14 -16.25 -0.24 40.87
N ILE A 15 -16.73 -0.39 39.64
CA ILE A 15 -15.94 -0.67 38.48
C ILE A 15 -16.40 0.31 37.38
N ASN A 16 -15.45 1.08 36.80
CA ASN A 16 -15.72 2.12 35.81
C ASN A 16 -16.83 3.10 36.25
N GLY A 17 -16.80 3.53 37.51
CA GLY A 17 -17.78 4.46 38.09
C GLY A 17 -19.17 3.86 38.35
N LYS A 18 -19.41 2.59 37.99
CA LYS A 18 -20.68 1.90 38.23
C LYS A 18 -20.55 0.88 39.34
N ARG A 19 -21.52 0.90 40.25
CA ARG A 19 -21.61 -0.10 41.35
C ARG A 19 -22.19 -1.41 40.85
N LYS A 20 -21.42 -2.52 40.98
CA LYS A 20 -21.84 -3.86 40.59
C LYS A 20 -21.88 -4.77 41.84
N TYR A 21 -22.91 -5.58 41.95
CA TYR A 21 -23.12 -6.49 43.09
C TYR A 21 -22.79 -7.92 42.70
N PHE A 22 -22.06 -8.62 43.59
CA PHE A 22 -21.70 -10.02 43.42
C PHE A 22 -22.31 -10.81 44.55
N TYR A 23 -22.87 -11.98 44.23
CA TYR A 23 -23.56 -12.83 45.16
C TYR A 23 -22.99 -14.25 45.17
N GLY A 24 -22.95 -14.92 46.33
CA GLY A 24 -22.48 -16.29 46.45
C GLY A 24 -22.98 -16.98 47.73
N SER A 25 -22.89 -18.30 47.74
CA SER A 25 -23.22 -19.15 48.91
C SER A 25 -22.18 -19.00 50.05
N SER A 26 -20.96 -18.58 49.70
CA SER A 26 -19.88 -18.32 50.65
C SER A 26 -19.12 -17.02 50.29
N LYS A 27 -18.40 -16.47 51.28
CA LYS A 27 -17.48 -15.32 51.04
C LYS A 27 -16.43 -15.62 49.98
N ALA A 28 -15.87 -16.84 49.99
CA ALA A 28 -14.88 -17.29 49.05
C ALA A 28 -15.42 -17.30 47.58
N GLU A 29 -16.66 -17.72 47.41
CA GLU A 29 -17.33 -17.69 46.10
C GLU A 29 -17.53 -16.27 45.58
N VAL A 30 -17.95 -15.34 46.44
CA VAL A 30 -18.12 -13.93 46.07
C VAL A 30 -16.78 -13.33 45.66
N LEU A 31 -15.72 -13.56 46.44
CA LEU A 31 -14.36 -13.09 46.11
C LEU A 31 -13.85 -13.66 44.79
N ARG A 32 -14.10 -14.95 44.56
CA ARG A 32 -13.73 -15.59 43.28
C ARG A 32 -14.44 -14.93 42.09
N LYS A 33 -15.76 -14.70 42.23
CA LYS A 33 -16.55 -14.02 41.18
C LYS A 33 -16.06 -12.58 40.90
N ILE A 34 -15.73 -11.85 41.96
CA ILE A 34 -15.15 -10.50 41.83
C ILE A 34 -13.82 -10.57 41.12
N ARG A 35 -12.93 -11.49 41.49
CA ARG A 35 -11.61 -11.64 40.85
C ARG A 35 -11.73 -12.02 39.37
N VAL A 36 -12.55 -13.04 39.06
CA VAL A 36 -12.81 -13.45 37.68
C VAL A 36 -13.32 -12.27 36.85
N TYR A 37 -14.28 -11.51 37.35
CA TYR A 37 -14.82 -10.36 36.66
C TYR A 37 -13.78 -9.25 36.48
N GLN A 38 -12.93 -8.98 37.48
CA GLN A 38 -11.85 -8.01 37.39
C GLN A 38 -10.76 -8.47 36.40
N ASP A 39 -10.47 -9.77 36.36
CA ASP A 39 -9.51 -10.36 35.43
C ASP A 39 -10.04 -10.33 33.97
N GLU A 40 -11.33 -10.62 33.78
CA GLU A 40 -12.02 -10.53 32.50
C GLU A 40 -12.04 -9.07 31.99
N GLU A 41 -12.29 -8.10 32.85
CA GLU A 41 -12.30 -6.69 32.49
C GLU A 41 -10.90 -6.16 32.17
N LYS A 42 -9.88 -6.60 32.91
CA LYS A 42 -8.47 -6.34 32.58
C LYS A 42 -8.06 -7.00 31.27
N ALA A 43 -8.46 -8.27 31.06
CA ALA A 43 -8.18 -8.97 29.82
C ALA A 43 -8.86 -8.27 28.62
N GLY A 44 -10.06 -7.70 28.81
CA GLY A 44 -10.74 -6.89 27.79
C GLY A 44 -10.02 -5.58 27.43
N LYS A 45 -9.15 -5.09 28.31
CA LYS A 45 -8.36 -3.85 28.11
C LYS A 45 -6.92 -4.11 27.66
N LEU A 46 -6.45 -5.34 27.63
CA LEU A 46 -5.13 -5.65 27.08
C LEU A 46 -5.05 -5.21 25.61
N PHE A 47 -3.88 -4.66 25.24
CA PHE A 47 -3.63 -4.19 23.89
C PHE A 47 -4.07 -5.19 22.80
N PRO A 48 -3.75 -6.50 22.85
CA PRO A 48 -4.18 -7.44 21.82
C PRO A 48 -5.70 -7.63 21.72
N ALA A 49 -6.44 -7.52 22.83
CA ALA A 49 -7.89 -7.61 22.83
C ALA A 49 -8.53 -6.41 22.13
N VAL A 50 -8.07 -5.20 22.45
CA VAL A 50 -8.51 -3.95 21.81
C VAL A 50 -8.09 -3.91 20.35
N ALA A 51 -6.89 -4.42 20.04
CA ALA A 51 -6.38 -4.53 18.67
C ALA A 51 -7.28 -5.41 17.79
N ARG A 52 -7.70 -6.56 18.31
CA ARG A 52 -8.63 -7.47 17.62
C ARG A 52 -10.00 -6.84 17.41
N GLU A 53 -10.53 -6.16 18.43
CA GLU A 53 -11.81 -5.46 18.33
C GLU A 53 -11.77 -4.35 17.28
N TRP A 54 -10.72 -3.54 17.31
CA TRP A 54 -10.48 -2.50 16.31
C TRP A 54 -10.35 -3.10 14.90
N TRP A 55 -9.58 -4.19 14.75
CA TRP A 55 -9.35 -4.82 13.46
C TRP A 55 -10.63 -5.34 12.85
N ASN A 56 -11.46 -6.06 13.61
CA ASN A 56 -12.73 -6.61 13.13
C ASN A 56 -13.68 -5.53 12.59
N LYS A 57 -13.66 -4.33 13.18
CA LYS A 57 -14.46 -3.19 12.69
C LYS A 57 -13.82 -2.49 11.49
N HIS A 58 -12.50 -2.47 11.42
CA HIS A 58 -11.78 -1.66 10.43
C HIS A 58 -11.43 -2.42 9.15
N GLU A 59 -11.13 -3.70 9.25
CA GLU A 59 -10.74 -4.56 8.12
C GLU A 59 -11.70 -4.48 6.93
N PRO A 60 -13.04 -4.57 7.09
CA PRO A 60 -13.97 -4.56 5.96
C PRO A 60 -13.94 -3.25 5.15
N THR A 61 -13.46 -2.15 5.76
CA THR A 61 -13.38 -0.84 5.11
C THR A 61 -12.11 -0.66 4.26
N LEU A 62 -11.14 -1.56 4.41
CA LEU A 62 -9.82 -1.41 3.81
C LEU A 62 -9.68 -2.19 2.50
N SER A 63 -8.87 -1.64 1.59
CA SER A 63 -8.47 -2.40 0.41
C SER A 63 -7.52 -3.56 0.78
N PRO A 64 -7.52 -4.69 0.04
CA PRO A 64 -6.67 -5.85 0.34
C PRO A 64 -5.17 -5.52 0.49
N ASN A 65 -4.67 -4.55 -0.26
CA ASN A 65 -3.27 -4.12 -0.14
C ASN A 65 -3.01 -3.33 1.15
N THR A 66 -3.98 -2.52 1.60
CA THR A 66 -3.89 -1.79 2.87
C THR A 66 -3.99 -2.77 4.04
N GLN A 67 -4.91 -3.74 3.96
CA GLN A 67 -5.04 -4.80 4.95
C GLN A 67 -3.70 -5.51 5.20
N ARG A 68 -3.01 -5.96 4.14
CA ARG A 68 -1.69 -6.62 4.27
C ARG A 68 -0.65 -5.78 5.02
N GLY A 69 -0.60 -4.49 4.72
CA GLY A 69 0.32 -3.57 5.40
C GLY A 69 -0.05 -3.36 6.87
N TYR A 70 -1.34 -3.26 7.16
CA TYR A 70 -1.84 -3.05 8.52
C TYR A 70 -1.72 -4.30 9.38
N VAL A 71 -2.04 -5.49 8.86
CA VAL A 71 -1.86 -6.77 9.55
C VAL A 71 -0.43 -6.95 10.02
N ALA A 72 0.56 -6.69 9.14
CA ALA A 72 1.96 -6.80 9.51
C ALA A 72 2.38 -5.80 10.60
N ALA A 73 1.82 -4.59 10.57
CA ALA A 73 2.09 -3.57 11.59
C ALA A 73 1.41 -3.91 12.91
N LEU A 74 0.15 -4.40 12.85
CA LEU A 74 -0.62 -4.79 14.01
C LEU A 74 0.05 -5.96 14.74
N LYS A 75 0.44 -7.01 14.01
CA LYS A 75 1.14 -8.17 14.57
C LYS A 75 2.38 -7.77 15.37
N ARG A 76 3.23 -6.90 14.83
CA ARG A 76 4.41 -6.40 15.56
C ARG A 76 4.06 -5.62 16.83
N ALA A 77 2.98 -4.84 16.79
CA ALA A 77 2.52 -4.11 17.97
C ALA A 77 1.91 -5.05 19.02
N GLU A 78 1.11 -6.04 18.60
CA GLU A 78 0.55 -7.06 19.50
C GLU A 78 1.64 -7.91 20.18
N GLU A 79 2.69 -8.28 19.46
CA GLU A 79 3.83 -9.00 20.02
C GLU A 79 4.58 -8.14 21.06
N HIS A 80 4.74 -6.84 20.80
CA HIS A 80 5.43 -5.93 21.71
C HIS A 80 4.63 -5.61 22.96
N PHE A 81 3.33 -5.33 22.82
CA PHE A 81 2.42 -4.95 23.90
C PHE A 81 1.54 -6.10 24.38
N ALA A 82 2.01 -7.35 24.22
CA ALA A 82 1.20 -8.57 24.46
C ALA A 82 0.56 -8.63 25.85
N LYS A 83 1.23 -8.12 26.88
CA LYS A 83 0.82 -8.16 28.28
C LYS A 83 0.52 -6.77 28.87
N THR A 84 0.44 -5.76 28.02
CA THR A 84 0.28 -4.36 28.43
C THR A 84 -1.20 -3.99 28.42
N ASP A 85 -1.71 -3.43 29.51
CA ASP A 85 -3.03 -2.79 29.51
C ASP A 85 -2.97 -1.55 28.61
N ILE A 86 -4.01 -1.33 27.81
CA ILE A 86 -4.05 -0.22 26.87
C ILE A 86 -3.99 1.13 27.59
N ALA A 87 -4.49 1.20 28.82
CA ALA A 87 -4.47 2.39 29.66
C ALA A 87 -3.07 2.73 30.21
N ASP A 88 -2.16 1.76 30.26
CA ASP A 88 -0.81 1.95 30.76
C ASP A 88 0.19 2.40 29.67
N ILE A 89 -0.26 2.42 28.41
CA ILE A 89 0.60 2.79 27.28
C ILE A 89 0.83 4.31 27.25
N ARG A 90 2.08 4.71 27.39
CA ARG A 90 2.52 6.11 27.35
C ARG A 90 3.22 6.44 26.04
N PRO A 91 3.32 7.72 25.67
CA PRO A 91 4.05 8.15 24.46
C PRO A 91 5.50 7.62 24.39
N VAL A 92 6.18 7.52 25.55
CA VAL A 92 7.56 7.02 25.63
C VAL A 92 7.65 5.52 25.28
N ASP A 93 6.64 4.73 25.62
CA ASP A 93 6.62 3.29 25.34
C ASP A 93 6.44 3.04 23.85
N ILE A 94 5.59 3.82 23.16
CA ILE A 94 5.43 3.80 21.71
C ILE A 94 6.71 4.26 21.00
N SER A 95 7.34 5.33 21.49
CA SER A 95 8.61 5.82 20.94
C SER A 95 9.73 4.78 21.08
N ARG A 96 9.80 4.08 22.21
CA ARG A 96 10.76 2.99 22.45
C ARG A 96 10.50 1.79 21.55
N PHE A 97 9.23 1.42 21.36
CA PHE A 97 8.81 0.39 20.39
C PHE A 97 9.27 0.73 18.98
N LEU A 98 8.98 1.94 18.50
CA LEU A 98 9.40 2.39 17.17
C LEU A 98 10.92 2.40 17.02
N SER A 99 11.64 2.92 18.01
CA SER A 99 13.11 2.96 18.00
C SER A 99 13.71 1.56 17.94
N LYS A 100 13.17 0.61 18.69
CA LYS A 100 13.58 -0.80 18.65
C LYS A 100 13.33 -1.40 17.25
N MET A 101 12.17 -1.18 16.65
CA MET A 101 11.85 -1.68 15.31
C MET A 101 12.78 -1.09 14.24
N ILE A 102 13.12 0.18 14.36
CA ILE A 102 14.02 0.86 13.43
C ILE A 102 15.44 0.33 13.55
N SER A 103 15.97 0.20 14.77
CA SER A 103 17.35 -0.23 15.01
C SER A 103 17.57 -1.71 14.70
N THR A 104 16.67 -2.58 15.16
CA THR A 104 16.82 -4.04 15.03
C THR A 104 16.47 -4.55 13.64
N ASN A 105 15.41 -4.01 13.01
CA ASN A 105 14.90 -4.49 11.72
C ASN A 105 15.30 -3.58 10.55
N HIS A 106 16.16 -2.59 10.75
CA HIS A 106 16.54 -1.62 9.72
C HIS A 106 15.36 -1.06 8.93
N MET A 107 14.27 -0.74 9.66
CA MET A 107 12.98 -0.39 9.08
C MET A 107 13.07 0.88 8.25
N ALA A 108 12.65 0.81 6.99
CA ALA A 108 12.59 1.98 6.12
C ALA A 108 11.53 2.98 6.60
N GLU A 109 11.75 4.28 6.33
CA GLU A 109 10.89 5.40 6.75
C GLU A 109 9.40 5.12 6.49
N LYS A 110 9.05 4.64 5.29
CA LYS A 110 7.65 4.33 4.92
C LYS A 110 7.03 3.25 5.82
N THR A 111 7.80 2.22 6.16
CA THR A 111 7.32 1.13 7.03
C THR A 111 7.15 1.62 8.46
N ALA A 112 8.08 2.45 8.96
CA ALA A 112 7.96 3.07 10.28
C ALA A 112 6.76 4.02 10.36
N LYS A 113 6.50 4.81 9.32
CA LYS A 113 5.28 5.63 9.21
C LYS A 113 4.01 4.80 9.25
N THR A 114 3.97 3.67 8.53
CA THR A 114 2.81 2.76 8.56
C THR A 114 2.64 2.13 9.95
N GLN A 115 3.75 1.77 10.62
CA GLN A 115 3.72 1.23 11.98
C GLN A 115 3.10 2.23 12.97
N LEU A 116 3.57 3.47 12.95
CA LEU A 116 3.03 4.52 13.82
C LEU A 116 1.56 4.83 13.48
N LEU A 117 1.23 4.89 12.19
CA LEU A 117 -0.15 5.12 11.74
C LEU A 117 -1.12 4.07 12.31
N VAL A 118 -0.78 2.79 12.23
CA VAL A 118 -1.65 1.69 12.73
C VAL A 118 -1.81 1.78 14.24
N VAL A 119 -0.72 2.02 14.99
CA VAL A 119 -0.78 2.21 16.45
C VAL A 119 -1.64 3.43 16.80
N ASN A 120 -1.49 4.55 16.09
CA ASN A 120 -2.27 5.76 16.32
C ASN A 120 -3.77 5.53 16.04
N LEU A 121 -4.12 4.85 14.94
CA LEU A 121 -5.51 4.53 14.61
C LEU A 121 -6.16 3.64 15.67
N LEU A 122 -5.43 2.63 16.16
CA LEU A 122 -5.89 1.73 17.22
C LEU A 122 -6.11 2.49 18.55
N LEU A 123 -5.13 3.33 18.95
CA LEU A 123 -5.24 4.08 20.20
C LEU A 123 -6.31 5.19 20.12
N ARG A 124 -6.53 5.76 18.94
CA ARG A 124 -7.68 6.65 18.71
C ARG A 124 -9.00 5.89 18.90
N TYR A 125 -9.12 4.68 18.33
CA TYR A 125 -10.27 3.83 18.57
C TYR A 125 -10.46 3.52 20.06
N ALA A 126 -9.37 3.24 20.80
CA ALA A 126 -9.42 3.02 22.24
C ALA A 126 -9.95 4.24 23.01
N THR A 127 -9.57 5.46 22.57
CA THR A 127 -10.08 6.73 23.13
C THR A 127 -11.58 6.89 22.83
N GLU A 128 -11.98 6.70 21.57
CA GLU A 128 -13.39 6.78 21.15
C GLU A 128 -14.28 5.73 21.84
N SER A 129 -13.71 4.60 22.22
CA SER A 129 -14.40 3.51 22.96
C SER A 129 -14.37 3.70 24.48
N GLY A 130 -13.72 4.74 25.01
CA GLY A 130 -13.63 5.02 26.43
C GLY A 130 -12.68 4.09 27.21
N TYR A 131 -11.77 3.38 26.54
CA TYR A 131 -10.74 2.57 27.20
C TYR A 131 -9.59 3.42 27.75
N ILE A 132 -9.33 4.55 27.13
CA ILE A 132 -8.34 5.55 27.54
C ILE A 132 -8.91 6.96 27.35
N ASP A 133 -8.47 7.92 28.13
CA ASP A 133 -8.96 9.30 28.08
C ASP A 133 -8.36 10.09 26.91
N THR A 134 -7.11 9.83 26.57
CA THR A 134 -6.38 10.53 25.52
C THR A 134 -5.53 9.56 24.71
N ASN A 135 -5.33 9.89 23.42
CA ASN A 135 -4.50 9.07 22.55
C ASN A 135 -3.00 9.39 22.73
N PRO A 136 -2.19 8.47 23.32
CA PRO A 136 -0.79 8.73 23.59
C PRO A 136 0.09 8.74 22.31
N ALA A 137 -0.45 8.38 21.14
CA ALA A 137 0.25 8.41 19.86
C ALA A 137 -0.03 9.66 19.02
N ALA A 138 -0.95 10.55 19.43
CA ALA A 138 -1.47 11.64 18.60
C ALA A 138 -0.37 12.54 18.03
N ASP A 139 0.59 12.95 18.86
CA ASP A 139 1.65 13.90 18.49
C ASP A 139 2.98 13.23 18.13
N LEU A 140 3.03 11.91 18.16
CA LEU A 140 4.25 11.18 17.84
C LEU A 140 4.58 11.25 16.35
N ARG A 141 5.87 11.33 16.07
CA ARG A 141 6.39 11.37 14.70
C ARG A 141 7.55 10.38 14.56
N VAL A 142 7.69 9.84 13.36
CA VAL A 142 8.82 9.01 13.00
C VAL A 142 10.07 9.88 12.89
N PRO A 143 11.26 9.41 13.34
CA PRO A 143 12.52 10.14 13.19
C PRO A 143 12.79 10.58 11.75
N LYS A 144 13.33 11.81 11.59
CA LYS A 144 13.50 12.43 10.25
C LYS A 144 14.58 11.78 9.39
N ASN A 145 15.58 11.13 9.97
CA ASN A 145 16.81 10.68 9.27
C ASN A 145 16.78 9.19 8.89
N LEU A 146 15.61 8.60 8.71
CA LEU A 146 15.51 7.21 8.27
C LEU A 146 15.87 7.07 6.80
N LYS A 147 16.53 5.97 6.45
CA LYS A 147 16.84 5.62 5.05
C LYS A 147 15.56 5.58 4.23
N LYS A 148 15.43 6.49 3.30
CA LYS A 148 14.45 6.39 2.24
C LYS A 148 14.97 5.37 1.23
N LYS A 149 14.18 4.34 0.94
CA LYS A 149 14.51 3.46 -0.18
C LYS A 149 14.37 4.31 -1.45
N LYS A 150 15.50 4.69 -2.06
CA LYS A 150 15.47 5.34 -3.38
C LYS A 150 14.72 4.41 -4.33
N ARG A 151 13.82 4.97 -5.11
CA ARG A 151 13.22 4.27 -6.23
C ARG A 151 14.17 4.45 -7.40
N ASP A 152 15.05 3.47 -7.59
CA ASP A 152 15.92 3.49 -8.75
C ASP A 152 15.07 3.35 -10.01
N MET A 153 15.43 4.07 -11.07
CA MET A 153 14.85 3.88 -12.40
C MET A 153 15.42 2.60 -13.02
N ALA A 154 14.78 2.10 -14.07
CA ALA A 154 15.39 1.09 -14.92
C ALA A 154 16.69 1.65 -15.52
N SER A 155 17.75 0.87 -15.50
CA SER A 155 19.04 1.27 -16.09
C SER A 155 18.93 1.42 -17.61
N HIS A 156 19.85 2.15 -18.23
CA HIS A 156 19.92 2.21 -19.69
C HIS A 156 20.10 0.83 -20.32
N ASP A 157 20.87 -0.04 -19.67
CA ASP A 157 21.07 -1.43 -20.12
C ASP A 157 19.76 -2.23 -20.03
N ASP A 158 19.00 -2.14 -18.94
CA ASP A 158 17.69 -2.78 -18.85
C ASP A 158 16.76 -2.31 -19.96
N LEU A 159 16.74 -0.99 -20.26
CA LEU A 159 15.89 -0.45 -21.31
C LEU A 159 16.33 -0.91 -22.71
N ALA A 160 17.63 -1.04 -22.97
CA ALA A 160 18.17 -1.58 -24.21
C ALA A 160 17.79 -3.07 -24.36
N ILE A 161 17.90 -3.85 -23.29
CA ILE A 161 17.49 -5.25 -23.29
C ILE A 161 16.00 -5.37 -23.58
N ILE A 162 15.13 -4.62 -22.89
CA ILE A 162 13.68 -4.66 -23.10
C ILE A 162 13.32 -4.36 -24.57
N LYS A 163 13.97 -3.38 -25.19
CA LYS A 163 13.75 -3.04 -26.61
C LYS A 163 14.09 -4.17 -27.56
N ASN A 164 15.02 -5.06 -27.20
CA ASN A 164 15.52 -6.12 -28.05
C ASN A 164 15.04 -7.52 -27.67
N SER A 165 14.32 -7.68 -26.54
CA SER A 165 13.90 -8.96 -25.99
C SER A 165 12.37 -9.16 -25.97
N PHE A 166 11.60 -8.34 -26.70
CA PHE A 166 10.15 -8.44 -26.76
C PHE A 166 9.64 -9.76 -27.37
N HIS A 167 10.46 -10.47 -28.12
CA HIS A 167 10.20 -11.78 -28.72
C HIS A 167 10.33 -12.94 -27.70
N ILE A 168 11.04 -12.74 -26.61
CA ILE A 168 11.14 -13.72 -25.52
C ILE A 168 9.76 -13.86 -24.84
N HIS A 169 9.46 -15.05 -24.33
CA HIS A 169 8.20 -15.27 -23.61
C HIS A 169 7.96 -14.18 -22.55
N PHE A 170 6.80 -13.59 -22.58
CA PHE A 170 6.39 -12.45 -21.74
C PHE A 170 7.20 -11.14 -21.93
N GLY A 171 8.11 -11.08 -22.90
CA GLY A 171 8.91 -9.87 -23.21
C GLY A 171 8.06 -8.74 -23.78
N LEU A 172 7.04 -9.07 -24.58
CA LEU A 172 6.07 -8.08 -25.06
C LEU A 172 5.39 -7.32 -23.90
N TYR A 173 5.18 -7.95 -22.75
CA TYR A 173 4.61 -7.27 -21.58
C TYR A 173 5.53 -6.17 -21.03
N ALA A 174 6.84 -6.44 -20.92
CA ALA A 174 7.82 -5.45 -20.49
C ALA A 174 7.91 -4.29 -21.49
N TYR A 175 7.97 -4.60 -22.78
CA TYR A 175 8.01 -3.63 -23.86
C TYR A 175 6.71 -2.80 -23.92
N PHE A 176 5.56 -3.44 -23.71
CA PHE A 176 4.27 -2.77 -23.66
C PHE A 176 4.22 -1.72 -22.54
N ILE A 177 4.71 -2.06 -21.33
CA ILE A 177 4.78 -1.08 -20.22
C ILE A 177 5.74 0.06 -20.56
N LEU A 178 6.88 -0.24 -21.19
CA LEU A 178 7.83 0.79 -21.63
C LEU A 178 7.19 1.75 -22.64
N CYS A 179 6.35 1.25 -23.54
CA CYS A 179 5.71 2.04 -24.59
C CYS A 179 4.42 2.77 -24.18
N THR A 180 3.79 2.37 -23.07
CA THR A 180 2.48 2.91 -22.66
C THR A 180 2.49 3.55 -21.28
N GLY A 181 3.50 3.26 -20.47
CA GLY A 181 3.58 3.71 -19.10
C GLY A 181 2.46 3.20 -18.17
N LEU A 182 1.75 2.13 -18.53
CA LEU A 182 0.71 1.57 -17.69
C LEU A 182 1.27 1.00 -16.38
N ARG A 183 0.45 1.04 -15.33
CA ARG A 183 0.77 0.27 -14.12
C ARG A 183 0.67 -1.22 -14.43
N ARG A 184 1.47 -2.05 -13.75
CA ARG A 184 1.39 -3.50 -13.84
C ARG A 184 -0.06 -4.02 -13.83
N SER A 185 -0.84 -3.57 -12.87
CA SER A 185 -2.22 -4.00 -12.67
C SER A 185 -3.19 -3.50 -13.74
N GLU A 186 -2.90 -2.40 -14.41
CA GLU A 186 -3.66 -1.84 -15.52
C GLU A 186 -3.37 -2.64 -16.81
N ALA A 187 -2.08 -2.87 -17.10
CA ALA A 187 -1.67 -3.66 -18.26
C ALA A 187 -2.24 -5.08 -18.23
N LEU A 188 -2.21 -5.74 -17.07
CA LEU A 188 -2.79 -7.08 -16.90
C LEU A 188 -4.32 -7.11 -16.97
N ALA A 189 -5.00 -5.96 -16.78
CA ALA A 189 -6.46 -5.86 -16.88
C ALA A 189 -6.93 -5.51 -18.27
N LEU A 190 -6.03 -5.17 -19.20
CA LEU A 190 -6.38 -4.66 -20.53
C LEU A 190 -6.95 -5.78 -21.41
N GLN A 191 -8.07 -5.49 -22.06
CA GLN A 191 -8.71 -6.35 -23.04
C GLN A 191 -8.58 -5.73 -24.44
N TRP A 192 -8.71 -6.52 -25.49
CA TRP A 192 -8.57 -6.02 -26.85
C TRP A 192 -9.59 -4.95 -27.22
N LYS A 193 -10.80 -4.98 -26.65
CA LYS A 193 -11.81 -3.91 -26.81
C LYS A 193 -11.39 -2.55 -26.25
N ASP A 194 -10.40 -2.53 -25.35
CA ASP A 194 -9.86 -1.30 -24.77
C ASP A 194 -8.80 -0.63 -25.68
N ILE A 195 -8.41 -1.28 -26.80
CA ILE A 195 -7.39 -0.82 -27.75
C ILE A 195 -8.03 -0.47 -29.09
N ASP A 196 -7.92 0.78 -29.49
CA ASP A 196 -8.30 1.25 -30.82
C ASP A 196 -7.02 1.47 -31.65
N LEU A 197 -6.64 0.48 -32.45
CA LEU A 197 -5.45 0.54 -33.30
C LEU A 197 -5.59 1.57 -34.43
N LYS A 198 -6.83 1.86 -34.88
CA LYS A 198 -7.06 2.87 -35.94
C LYS A 198 -6.77 4.28 -35.42
N LYS A 199 -7.25 4.57 -34.21
CA LYS A 199 -6.97 5.83 -33.51
C LYS A 199 -5.62 5.84 -32.80
N ARG A 200 -4.96 4.69 -32.68
CA ARG A 200 -3.71 4.49 -31.90
C ARG A 200 -3.86 4.90 -30.45
N MET A 201 -4.95 4.49 -29.83
CA MET A 201 -5.30 4.86 -28.45
C MET A 201 -5.68 3.61 -27.67
N LEU A 202 -5.37 3.61 -26.37
CA LEU A 202 -5.88 2.61 -25.43
C LEU A 202 -6.59 3.29 -24.26
N SER A 203 -7.62 2.64 -23.76
CA SER A 203 -8.45 3.11 -22.64
C SER A 203 -8.10 2.36 -21.36
N VAL A 204 -7.66 3.09 -20.34
CA VAL A 204 -7.43 2.54 -19.01
C VAL A 204 -8.64 2.80 -18.15
N ASN A 205 -9.46 1.76 -17.89
CA ASN A 205 -10.70 1.85 -17.16
C ASN A 205 -10.82 0.83 -16.02
N LYS A 206 -9.82 -0.05 -15.86
CA LYS A 206 -9.80 -1.11 -14.86
C LYS A 206 -8.38 -1.51 -14.48
N ALA A 207 -8.27 -2.21 -13.36
CA ALA A 207 -7.00 -2.76 -12.88
C ALA A 207 -7.25 -4.08 -12.17
N ILE A 208 -6.26 -4.98 -12.19
CA ILE A 208 -6.30 -6.24 -11.43
C ILE A 208 -5.82 -6.00 -9.99
N TYR A 209 -6.45 -6.68 -9.05
CA TYR A 209 -5.90 -6.97 -7.73
C TYR A 209 -6.08 -8.46 -7.43
N TYR A 210 -5.33 -8.98 -6.45
CA TYR A 210 -5.37 -10.41 -6.15
C TYR A 210 -5.89 -10.66 -4.74
N ILE A 211 -6.80 -11.64 -4.63
CA ILE A 211 -7.18 -12.27 -3.36
C ILE A 211 -6.57 -13.67 -3.39
N GLY A 212 -5.55 -13.89 -2.56
CA GLY A 212 -4.71 -15.10 -2.70
C GLY A 212 -4.05 -15.14 -4.08
N ASN A 213 -4.32 -16.21 -4.84
CA ASN A 213 -3.87 -16.38 -6.22
C ASN A 213 -4.86 -15.83 -7.26
N THR A 214 -6.12 -15.61 -6.88
CA THR A 214 -7.21 -15.29 -7.82
C THR A 214 -7.20 -13.81 -8.21
N PRO A 215 -7.18 -13.49 -9.52
CA PRO A 215 -7.30 -12.14 -10.01
C PRO A 215 -8.74 -11.63 -9.86
N LYS A 216 -8.89 -10.36 -9.50
CA LYS A 216 -10.16 -9.64 -9.47
C LYS A 216 -9.99 -8.31 -10.16
N LEU A 217 -10.98 -7.93 -10.95
CA LEU A 217 -11.02 -6.62 -11.58
C LEU A 217 -11.60 -5.59 -10.62
N LYS A 218 -11.11 -4.37 -10.70
CA LYS A 218 -11.65 -3.20 -10.03
C LYS A 218 -11.53 -1.98 -10.92
N GLU A 219 -12.46 -1.06 -10.78
CA GLU A 219 -12.32 0.27 -11.36
C GLU A 219 -11.23 1.08 -10.66
N PRO A 220 -10.65 2.06 -11.33
CA PRO A 220 -9.77 3.04 -10.70
C PRO A 220 -10.48 3.78 -9.56
N LYS A 221 -9.76 4.07 -8.48
CA LYS A 221 -10.31 4.76 -7.30
C LYS A 221 -10.68 6.23 -7.54
N THR A 222 -10.16 6.83 -8.61
CA THR A 222 -10.35 8.25 -8.95
C THR A 222 -10.62 8.38 -10.45
N GLU A 223 -11.32 9.42 -10.84
CA GLU A 223 -11.54 9.75 -12.27
C GLU A 223 -10.22 9.92 -13.04
N ALA A 224 -9.18 10.47 -12.41
CA ALA A 224 -7.84 10.54 -13.00
C ALA A 224 -7.22 9.17 -13.33
N GLY A 225 -7.77 8.09 -12.74
CA GLY A 225 -7.39 6.72 -13.07
C GLY A 225 -8.01 6.21 -14.35
N LYS A 226 -9.16 6.76 -14.78
CA LYS A 226 -9.78 6.50 -16.08
C LYS A 226 -9.17 7.48 -17.07
N ARG A 227 -8.46 6.96 -18.04
CA ARG A 227 -7.73 7.79 -19.01
C ARG A 227 -7.53 7.08 -20.33
N THR A 228 -7.26 7.84 -21.36
CA THR A 228 -6.83 7.34 -22.66
C THR A 228 -5.33 7.61 -22.84
N VAL A 229 -4.60 6.64 -23.32
CA VAL A 229 -3.15 6.70 -23.54
C VAL A 229 -2.86 6.49 -25.03
N PRO A 230 -2.07 7.36 -25.69
CA PRO A 230 -1.65 7.13 -27.05
C PRO A 230 -0.70 5.92 -27.13
N ILE A 231 -0.84 5.15 -28.20
CA ILE A 231 0.06 4.04 -28.51
C ILE A 231 1.16 4.56 -29.41
N ILE A 232 2.41 4.47 -28.96
CA ILE A 232 3.55 4.89 -29.79
C ILE A 232 3.72 3.94 -30.98
N ASN A 233 4.14 4.49 -32.12
CA ASN A 233 4.23 3.73 -33.38
C ASN A 233 5.11 2.47 -33.27
N ALA A 234 6.16 2.52 -32.46
CA ALA A 234 7.07 1.40 -32.25
C ALA A 234 6.40 0.14 -31.62
N LEU A 235 5.26 0.31 -30.94
CA LEU A 235 4.54 -0.82 -30.33
C LEU A 235 3.55 -1.47 -31.30
N ILE A 236 2.98 -0.71 -32.24
CA ILE A 236 1.87 -1.15 -33.12
C ILE A 236 2.18 -2.45 -33.88
N PRO A 237 3.37 -2.66 -34.48
CA PRO A 237 3.66 -3.88 -35.23
C PRO A 237 3.61 -5.17 -34.41
N TYR A 238 3.70 -5.07 -33.10
CA TYR A 238 3.74 -6.21 -32.18
C TYR A 238 2.38 -6.50 -31.50
N LEU A 239 1.36 -5.68 -31.81
CA LEU A 239 0.02 -5.86 -31.29
C LEU A 239 -0.80 -6.72 -32.27
N ASN A 240 -1.03 -7.98 -31.90
CA ASN A 240 -1.87 -8.92 -32.67
C ASN A 240 -3.23 -9.03 -31.97
N PRO A 241 -4.28 -8.34 -32.47
CA PRO A 241 -5.56 -8.31 -31.82
C PRO A 241 -6.23 -9.69 -31.73
N GLY A 242 -6.64 -10.07 -30.54
CA GLY A 242 -7.56 -11.16 -30.29
C GLY A 242 -9.03 -10.69 -30.35
N LYS A 243 -9.93 -11.50 -29.79
CA LYS A 243 -11.34 -11.13 -29.67
C LYS A 243 -11.52 -9.98 -28.67
N PRO A 244 -12.56 -9.15 -28.80
CA PRO A 244 -12.73 -7.95 -27.98
C PRO A 244 -12.72 -8.19 -26.46
N ASP A 245 -13.22 -9.32 -26.00
CA ASP A 245 -13.34 -9.72 -24.60
C ASP A 245 -12.11 -10.49 -24.06
N GLU A 246 -11.17 -10.84 -24.93
CA GLU A 246 -9.92 -11.48 -24.54
C GLU A 246 -8.92 -10.47 -23.92
N PHE A 247 -8.16 -10.92 -22.93
CA PHE A 247 -7.11 -10.10 -22.33
C PHE A 247 -5.88 -10.02 -23.22
N VAL A 248 -5.22 -8.87 -23.26
CA VAL A 248 -3.96 -8.70 -24.01
C VAL A 248 -2.87 -9.58 -23.43
N PHE A 249 -2.82 -9.71 -22.10
CA PHE A 249 -1.95 -10.62 -21.35
C PHE A 249 -2.83 -11.61 -20.59
N ALA A 250 -3.32 -12.60 -21.32
CA ALA A 250 -4.32 -13.54 -20.86
C ALA A 250 -3.73 -14.72 -20.09
N SER A 251 -4.62 -15.45 -19.38
CA SER A 251 -4.32 -16.80 -18.89
C SER A 251 -4.05 -17.74 -20.06
N PRO A 252 -3.02 -18.62 -19.98
CA PRO A 252 -2.76 -19.62 -21.01
C PRO A 252 -3.93 -20.60 -21.22
N GLU A 253 -4.67 -20.88 -20.15
CA GLU A 253 -5.78 -21.82 -20.16
C GLU A 253 -7.06 -21.21 -20.79
N ASN A 254 -7.26 -19.88 -20.62
CA ASN A 254 -8.45 -19.20 -21.12
C ASN A 254 -8.14 -17.72 -21.44
N PRO A 255 -8.15 -17.32 -22.73
CA PRO A 255 -7.87 -15.94 -23.13
C PRO A 255 -8.84 -14.89 -22.57
N ARG A 256 -10.03 -15.32 -22.09
CA ARG A 256 -11.01 -14.43 -21.44
C ARG A 256 -10.79 -14.27 -19.94
N GLU A 257 -9.77 -14.90 -19.40
CA GLU A 257 -9.40 -14.78 -18.00
C GLU A 257 -8.07 -14.05 -17.85
N PRO A 258 -7.95 -13.17 -16.84
CA PRO A 258 -6.69 -12.51 -16.57
C PRO A 258 -5.71 -13.47 -15.88
N LEU A 259 -4.43 -13.19 -16.00
CA LEU A 259 -3.37 -13.99 -15.38
C LEU A 259 -3.55 -14.12 -13.85
N HIS A 260 -3.52 -15.35 -13.35
CA HIS A 260 -3.38 -15.64 -11.93
C HIS A 260 -2.04 -15.10 -11.40
N LYS A 261 -1.99 -14.79 -10.08
CA LYS A 261 -0.82 -14.15 -9.46
C LYS A 261 0.46 -14.96 -9.65
N HIS A 262 0.41 -16.26 -9.37
CA HIS A 262 1.58 -17.15 -9.49
C HIS A 262 2.01 -17.33 -10.96
N THR A 263 1.06 -17.40 -11.91
CA THR A 263 1.36 -17.45 -13.34
C THR A 263 2.08 -16.18 -13.79
N TYR A 264 1.56 -15.00 -13.38
CA TYR A 264 2.22 -13.74 -13.66
C TYR A 264 3.64 -13.67 -13.05
N GLU A 265 3.79 -14.07 -11.78
CA GLU A 265 5.09 -14.05 -11.09
C GLU A 265 6.09 -15.01 -11.76
N ARG A 266 5.64 -16.19 -12.16
CA ARG A 266 6.44 -17.15 -12.91
C ARG A 266 6.90 -16.57 -14.25
N PHE A 267 5.99 -16.11 -15.10
CA PHE A 267 6.31 -15.55 -16.42
C PHE A 267 7.24 -14.34 -16.33
N TRP A 268 7.02 -13.47 -15.35
CA TRP A 268 7.91 -12.34 -15.13
C TRP A 268 9.31 -12.77 -14.71
N ASN A 269 9.42 -13.77 -13.82
CA ASN A 269 10.71 -14.28 -13.37
C ASN A 269 11.46 -15.02 -14.50
N GLU A 270 10.76 -15.84 -15.28
CA GLU A 270 11.31 -16.53 -16.45
C GLU A 270 11.86 -15.50 -17.46
N TYR A 271 11.08 -14.46 -17.78
CA TYR A 271 11.54 -13.38 -18.64
C TYR A 271 12.78 -12.66 -18.07
N CYS A 272 12.78 -12.32 -16.78
CA CYS A 272 13.94 -11.68 -16.14
C CYS A 272 15.19 -12.57 -16.19
N GLN A 273 15.05 -13.88 -16.00
CA GLN A 273 16.16 -14.82 -16.05
C GLN A 273 16.73 -14.96 -17.47
N GLU A 274 15.86 -15.09 -18.47
CA GLU A 274 16.24 -15.30 -19.85
C GLU A 274 16.82 -14.04 -20.48
N SER A 275 16.21 -12.86 -20.24
CA SER A 275 16.65 -11.58 -20.79
C SER A 275 17.81 -10.95 -20.02
N GLY A 276 17.98 -11.28 -18.75
CA GLY A 276 18.97 -10.67 -17.85
C GLY A 276 18.57 -9.33 -17.24
N ILE A 277 17.33 -8.84 -17.44
CA ILE A 277 16.87 -7.59 -16.85
C ILE A 277 16.77 -7.70 -15.31
N LYS A 278 17.06 -6.58 -14.63
CA LYS A 278 17.01 -6.48 -13.17
C LYS A 278 15.92 -5.52 -12.67
N CYS A 279 15.30 -4.77 -13.56
CA CYS A 279 14.28 -3.80 -13.22
C CYS A 279 12.89 -4.46 -13.02
N THR A 280 12.03 -3.76 -12.32
CA THR A 280 10.63 -4.12 -12.10
C THR A 280 9.71 -3.40 -13.08
N PRO A 281 8.47 -3.87 -13.32
CA PRO A 281 7.49 -3.17 -14.16
C PRO A 281 7.23 -1.73 -13.71
N HIS A 282 7.37 -1.44 -12.42
CA HIS A 282 7.21 -0.08 -11.91
C HIS A 282 8.38 0.82 -12.30
N GLN A 283 9.60 0.30 -12.33
CA GLN A 283 10.80 1.02 -12.79
C GLN A 283 10.75 1.25 -14.32
N ILE A 284 10.23 0.27 -15.08
CA ILE A 284 9.99 0.45 -16.53
C ILE A 284 8.99 1.59 -16.77
N ARG A 285 7.88 1.63 -16.02
CA ARG A 285 6.94 2.74 -16.10
C ARG A 285 7.58 4.09 -15.73
N HIS A 286 8.49 4.12 -14.77
CA HIS A 286 9.24 5.34 -14.44
C HIS A 286 10.09 5.80 -15.63
N ALA A 287 10.71 4.87 -16.35
CA ALA A 287 11.45 5.19 -17.57
C ALA A 287 10.54 5.80 -18.65
N TYR A 288 9.31 5.30 -18.83
CA TYR A 288 8.34 5.93 -19.73
C TYR A 288 8.07 7.40 -19.35
N VAL A 289 7.91 7.71 -18.06
CA VAL A 289 7.75 9.10 -17.60
C VAL A 289 8.96 9.96 -17.99
N THR A 290 10.16 9.41 -17.82
CA THR A 290 11.41 10.08 -18.23
C THR A 290 11.44 10.33 -19.74
N MET A 291 11.07 9.33 -20.55
CA MET A 291 10.98 9.45 -22.01
C MET A 291 9.99 10.56 -22.46
N LEU A 292 8.83 10.66 -21.80
CA LEU A 292 7.88 11.75 -22.08
C LEU A 292 8.49 13.12 -21.82
N TRP A 293 9.24 13.25 -20.74
CA TRP A 293 9.92 14.49 -20.40
C TRP A 293 11.04 14.82 -21.40
N GLU A 294 11.87 13.85 -21.75
CA GLU A 294 12.94 14.01 -22.75
C GLU A 294 12.37 14.41 -24.11
N ALA A 295 11.18 13.92 -24.44
CA ALA A 295 10.43 14.32 -25.63
C ALA A 295 9.77 15.71 -25.52
N GLY A 296 9.97 16.44 -24.43
CA GLY A 296 9.41 17.79 -24.23
C GLY A 296 7.94 17.82 -23.85
N ILE A 297 7.35 16.68 -23.44
CA ILE A 297 5.94 16.64 -22.99
C ILE A 297 5.81 17.33 -21.64
N GLU A 298 4.87 18.24 -21.54
CA GLU A 298 4.60 19.00 -20.32
C GLU A 298 4.25 18.09 -19.12
N PRO A 299 4.67 18.46 -17.89
CA PRO A 299 4.43 17.70 -16.68
C PRO A 299 2.96 17.32 -16.45
N GLU A 300 2.05 18.24 -16.67
CA GLU A 300 0.61 18.06 -16.50
C GLU A 300 0.06 17.02 -17.49
N ILE A 301 0.53 17.05 -18.72
CA ILE A 301 0.17 16.07 -19.76
C ILE A 301 0.73 14.70 -19.39
N ALA A 302 2.00 14.62 -19.01
CA ALA A 302 2.63 13.38 -18.56
C ALA A 302 1.92 12.76 -17.35
N MET A 303 1.44 13.60 -16.40
CA MET A 303 0.63 13.16 -15.28
C MET A 303 -0.71 12.56 -15.72
N ARG A 304 -1.41 13.20 -16.65
CA ARG A 304 -2.68 12.69 -17.20
C ARG A 304 -2.47 11.36 -17.91
N LEU A 305 -1.47 11.26 -18.77
CA LEU A 305 -1.14 10.02 -19.50
C LEU A 305 -0.80 8.86 -18.55
N THR A 306 -0.09 9.14 -17.49
CA THR A 306 0.34 8.11 -16.53
C THR A 306 -0.67 7.91 -15.38
N GLY A 307 -1.63 8.80 -15.20
CA GLY A 307 -2.63 8.72 -14.12
C GLY A 307 -2.01 8.92 -12.72
N HIS A 308 -1.07 9.87 -12.59
CA HIS A 308 -0.57 10.30 -11.29
C HIS A 308 -1.47 11.41 -10.74
N ALA A 309 -1.99 11.20 -9.53
CA ALA A 309 -2.90 12.17 -8.90
C ALA A 309 -2.17 13.40 -8.34
N GLN A 310 -0.86 13.35 -8.15
CA GLN A 310 -0.07 14.44 -7.56
C GLN A 310 1.30 14.56 -8.21
N ILE A 311 1.73 15.79 -8.48
CA ILE A 311 3.08 16.15 -8.95
C ILE A 311 4.17 15.64 -8.01
N SER A 312 3.92 15.62 -6.69
CA SER A 312 4.86 15.13 -5.69
C SER A 312 5.32 13.68 -5.94
N THR A 313 4.48 12.85 -6.57
CA THR A 313 4.83 11.47 -6.92
C THR A 313 5.84 11.39 -8.05
N MET A 314 5.90 12.41 -8.90
CA MET A 314 6.82 12.53 -10.03
C MET A 314 8.02 13.45 -9.71
N ARG A 315 7.96 14.17 -8.59
CA ARG A 315 8.92 15.21 -8.22
C ARG A 315 10.37 14.72 -8.20
N ASP A 316 10.59 13.52 -7.68
CA ASP A 316 11.95 12.96 -7.60
C ASP A 316 12.53 12.69 -9.01
N ILE A 317 11.69 12.28 -9.97
CA ILE A 317 12.07 12.09 -11.38
C ILE A 317 12.34 13.44 -12.04
N TYR A 318 11.42 14.40 -11.84
CA TYR A 318 11.54 15.76 -12.39
C TYR A 318 12.76 16.52 -11.87
N THR A 319 13.13 16.34 -10.60
CA THR A 319 14.26 17.08 -10.02
C THR A 319 15.57 16.67 -10.69
N HIS A 320 15.83 15.38 -10.86
CA HIS A 320 17.05 14.91 -11.54
C HIS A 320 17.17 15.40 -12.99
N ILE A 321 16.06 15.38 -13.75
CA ILE A 321 16.06 15.80 -15.16
C ILE A 321 16.14 17.33 -15.26
N ARG A 322 15.49 18.05 -14.34
CA ARG A 322 15.55 19.51 -14.29
C ARG A 322 16.97 20.04 -14.06
N ASP A 323 17.74 19.35 -13.21
CA ASP A 323 19.12 19.76 -12.93
C ASP A 323 20.03 19.58 -14.16
N SER A 324 19.85 18.51 -14.96
CA SER A 324 20.58 18.33 -16.22
C SER A 324 20.14 19.35 -17.29
N LYS A 325 18.83 19.58 -17.46
CA LYS A 325 18.32 20.60 -18.41
C LYS A 325 18.63 22.04 -17.97
N LEU A 326 18.82 22.29 -16.67
CA LEU A 326 19.23 23.61 -16.18
C LEU A 326 20.67 23.94 -16.65
N ALA A 327 21.55 22.93 -16.70
CA ALA A 327 22.90 23.09 -17.24
C ALA A 327 22.88 23.43 -18.76
N GLU A 328 22.11 22.67 -19.55
CA GLU A 328 21.91 22.95 -20.97
C GLU A 328 21.21 24.28 -21.25
N SER A 329 20.27 24.67 -20.39
CA SER A 329 19.53 25.94 -20.54
C SER A 329 20.40 27.15 -20.19
N ARG A 330 21.41 27.00 -19.34
CA ARG A 330 22.36 28.11 -19.03
C ARG A 330 23.10 28.58 -20.25
N GLU A 331 23.56 27.68 -21.11
CA GLU A 331 24.23 28.05 -22.38
C GLU A 331 23.27 28.77 -23.31
N LYS A 332 22.04 28.30 -23.45
CA LYS A 332 21.02 28.92 -24.30
C LYS A 332 20.56 30.30 -23.83
N LEU A 333 20.61 30.54 -22.48
CA LEU A 333 20.25 31.85 -21.90
C LEU A 333 21.21 32.98 -22.28
N HIS A 334 22.48 32.66 -22.63
CA HIS A 334 23.46 33.63 -23.07
C HIS A 334 23.13 34.20 -24.47
N ASP A 335 22.36 33.44 -25.27
CA ASP A 335 22.04 33.77 -26.66
C ASP A 335 20.61 34.31 -26.87
N ILE A 336 19.89 34.62 -25.79
CA ILE A 336 18.53 35.19 -25.91
C ILE A 336 18.63 36.62 -26.38
N PRO A 337 18.13 36.96 -27.61
CA PRO A 337 18.07 38.33 -28.07
C PRO A 337 17.10 39.15 -27.20
N LEU A 338 17.49 40.37 -26.85
CA LEU A 338 16.61 41.31 -26.20
C LEU A 338 15.45 41.71 -27.14
N PRO A 339 14.21 41.81 -26.63
CA PRO A 339 13.10 42.31 -27.43
C PRO A 339 13.42 43.72 -27.94
N SER A 340 13.15 43.95 -29.23
CA SER A 340 13.32 45.24 -29.92
C SER A 340 12.38 46.31 -29.37
#